data_a382947af2e34fc58e32f53864b556c3
#
_entry.id   a382947af2e34fc58e32f53864b556c3
#
_cell.length_a   1.000
_cell.length_b   1.000
_cell.length_c   1.000
_cell.angle_alpha   90.00
_cell.angle_beta   90.00
_cell.angle_gamma   90.00
#
_symmetry.space_group_name_H-M   'P 1'
#
loop_
_entity.id
_entity.type
_entity.pdbx_description
1 polymer ?
#
loop_
_entity_poly.entity_id
_entity_poly.type
_entity_poly.pdbx_seq_one_letter_code
_entity_poly.pdbx_strand_id
1 'polypeptide(L)'
;MRSGNLSFKNKNALFCALDMKSIDQALSFTNIIKDYIDGIKIGMEAFYSMGIDGYLRLQDLNIPIFLDLKLHDIPNTVNSAIKSLIPLNPFMINVHISGGAVMLKEAVSAIHESKDNKPKIVGVTILTSMNESSFAEQGIKLNIQDQVINLATLAADCGLDGVVCSPHEAGKVKSKCGKDFLTVVPGIRLEKTQSGDQKRTLTPYEAVRNGADILVVGRPLTKANDPLEVAKIIRKNIDNYAC
;
A
#
# COMPACT_ATOMS: atom_id res chain seq x y z
N MET A 1 -13.10 -14.01 17.91
CA MET A 1 -12.73 -15.05 16.95
C MET A 1 -13.15 -14.59 15.55
N ARG A 2 -12.27 -13.97 14.79
CA ARG A 2 -12.35 -13.85 13.33
C ARG A 2 -10.91 -13.80 12.82
N SER A 3 -10.25 -14.98 12.82
CA SER A 3 -9.09 -15.22 11.96
C SER A 3 -9.62 -15.35 10.53
N GLY A 4 -10.06 -14.25 9.96
CA GLY A 4 -10.46 -14.20 8.58
C GLY A 4 -9.22 -13.92 7.73
N ASN A 5 -8.71 -14.91 7.04
CA ASN A 5 -8.11 -14.67 5.74
C ASN A 5 -9.14 -13.89 4.94
N LEU A 6 -9.04 -12.56 4.92
CA LEU A 6 -9.79 -11.73 4.00
C LEU A 6 -9.26 -12.07 2.60
N SER A 7 -9.86 -13.10 2.01
CA SER A 7 -9.73 -13.28 0.57
C SER A 7 -10.47 -12.12 -0.05
N PHE A 8 -9.76 -11.25 -0.76
CA PHE A 8 -10.42 -10.26 -1.58
C PHE A 8 -11.42 -10.95 -2.51
N LYS A 9 -12.56 -10.30 -2.76
CA LYS A 9 -13.58 -10.82 -3.70
C LYS A 9 -12.96 -11.08 -5.08
N ASN A 10 -11.90 -10.37 -5.40
CA ASN A 10 -11.22 -10.38 -6.68
C ASN A 10 -9.73 -10.76 -6.52
N LYS A 11 -9.15 -11.34 -7.55
CA LYS A 11 -7.73 -11.72 -7.60
C LYS A 11 -6.79 -10.54 -7.38
N ASN A 12 -7.17 -9.35 -7.86
CA ASN A 12 -6.40 -8.11 -7.72
C ASN A 12 -7.26 -7.06 -7.00
N ALA A 13 -6.75 -6.55 -5.88
CA ALA A 13 -7.49 -5.64 -5.02
C ALA A 13 -7.30 -4.16 -5.43
N LEU A 14 -8.36 -3.37 -5.27
CA LEU A 14 -8.33 -1.92 -5.44
C LEU A 14 -8.48 -1.22 -4.09
N PHE A 15 -7.46 -0.49 -3.67
CA PHE A 15 -7.47 0.35 -2.49
C PHE A 15 -7.53 1.83 -2.86
N CYS A 16 -8.45 2.58 -2.25
CA CYS A 16 -8.51 4.02 -2.41
C CYS A 16 -7.62 4.72 -1.36
N ALA A 17 -6.66 5.53 -1.79
CA ALA A 17 -5.90 6.39 -0.87
C ALA A 17 -6.75 7.61 -0.49
N LEU A 18 -7.14 7.68 0.79
CA LEU A 18 -7.90 8.78 1.36
C LEU A 18 -6.92 9.82 1.95
N ASP A 19 -6.57 10.81 1.14
CA ASP A 19 -5.72 11.92 1.56
C ASP A 19 -6.64 13.13 1.91
N MET A 20 -7.50 12.92 2.93
CA MET A 20 -8.52 13.87 3.40
C MET A 20 -8.30 14.18 4.89
N LYS A 21 -8.41 15.46 5.26
CA LYS A 21 -8.22 15.92 6.65
C LYS A 21 -9.49 15.83 7.50
N SER A 22 -10.66 15.85 6.87
CA SER A 22 -11.96 15.76 7.53
C SER A 22 -12.49 14.34 7.51
N ILE A 23 -12.80 13.80 8.67
CA ILE A 23 -13.38 12.47 8.81
C ILE A 23 -14.76 12.38 8.13
N ASP A 24 -15.58 13.41 8.21
CA ASP A 24 -16.91 13.40 7.61
C ASP A 24 -16.84 13.40 6.08
N GLN A 25 -15.86 14.12 5.50
CA GLN A 25 -15.57 14.05 4.07
C GLN A 25 -15.09 12.65 3.66
N ALA A 26 -14.17 12.05 4.45
CA ALA A 26 -13.64 10.72 4.18
C ALA A 26 -14.73 9.66 4.24
N LEU A 27 -15.62 9.71 5.23
CA LEU A 27 -16.78 8.80 5.37
C LEU A 27 -17.75 8.94 4.21
N SER A 28 -18.16 10.18 3.90
CA SER A 28 -19.09 10.47 2.81
C SER A 28 -18.53 10.00 1.47
N PHE A 29 -17.28 10.31 1.19
CA PHE A 29 -16.59 9.89 -0.03
C PHE A 29 -16.48 8.38 -0.14
N THR A 30 -16.05 7.70 0.93
CA THR A 30 -15.89 6.26 0.93
C THR A 30 -17.23 5.55 0.70
N ASN A 31 -18.31 6.03 1.30
CA ASN A 31 -19.65 5.46 1.08
C ASN A 31 -20.10 5.53 -0.40
N ILE A 32 -19.64 6.52 -1.17
CA ILE A 32 -19.96 6.62 -2.61
C ILE A 32 -19.31 5.48 -3.42
N ILE A 33 -18.07 5.10 -3.08
CA ILE A 33 -17.27 4.18 -3.90
C ILE A 33 -17.07 2.78 -3.29
N LYS A 34 -17.52 2.53 -2.06
CA LYS A 34 -17.20 1.31 -1.28
C LYS A 34 -17.53 -0.01 -1.99
N ASP A 35 -18.54 -0.02 -2.85
CA ASP A 35 -18.95 -1.24 -3.55
C ASP A 35 -18.01 -1.62 -4.70
N TYR A 36 -17.13 -0.70 -5.10
CA TYR A 36 -16.16 -0.86 -6.21
C TYR A 36 -14.70 -0.92 -5.76
N ILE A 37 -14.44 -0.76 -4.46
CA ILE A 37 -13.11 -0.88 -3.86
C ILE A 37 -13.06 -2.06 -2.89
N ASP A 38 -11.87 -2.63 -2.69
CA ASP A 38 -11.64 -3.72 -1.73
C ASP A 38 -11.10 -3.20 -0.39
N GLY A 39 -10.69 -1.94 -0.32
CA GLY A 39 -10.19 -1.31 0.89
C GLY A 39 -9.84 0.16 0.72
N ILE A 40 -9.44 0.77 1.81
CA ILE A 40 -8.93 2.15 1.85
C ILE A 40 -7.52 2.19 2.40
N LYS A 41 -6.72 3.14 1.95
CA LYS A 41 -5.40 3.46 2.51
C LYS A 41 -5.47 4.78 3.27
N ILE A 42 -5.11 4.74 4.54
CA ILE A 42 -4.97 5.93 5.39
C ILE A 42 -3.48 6.27 5.47
N GLY A 43 -3.09 7.37 4.83
CA GLY A 43 -1.72 7.89 4.86
C GLY A 43 -1.47 8.82 6.04
N MET A 44 -0.23 9.32 6.15
CA MET A 44 0.21 10.18 7.25
C MET A 44 -0.66 11.43 7.39
N GLU A 45 -0.97 12.13 6.29
CA GLU A 45 -1.78 13.35 6.33
C GLU A 45 -3.15 13.11 6.98
N ALA A 46 -3.86 12.08 6.52
CA ALA A 46 -5.17 11.72 7.03
C ALA A 46 -5.09 11.25 8.49
N PHE A 47 -4.17 10.34 8.81
CA PHE A 47 -4.04 9.78 10.15
C PHE A 47 -3.68 10.86 11.19
N TYR A 48 -2.70 11.73 10.88
CA TYR A 48 -2.30 12.79 11.81
C TYR A 48 -3.35 13.89 11.95
N SER A 49 -4.17 14.14 10.91
CA SER A 49 -5.24 15.13 10.98
C SER A 49 -6.47 14.64 11.73
N MET A 50 -6.84 13.37 11.57
CA MET A 50 -8.06 12.80 12.15
C MET A 50 -7.82 12.07 13.48
N GLY A 51 -6.58 11.70 13.77
CA GLY A 51 -6.22 10.92 14.95
C GLY A 51 -6.83 9.51 14.97
N ILE A 52 -6.69 8.86 16.12
CA ILE A 52 -7.22 7.51 16.36
C ILE A 52 -8.76 7.48 16.27
N ASP A 53 -9.43 8.51 16.80
CA ASP A 53 -10.90 8.57 16.78
C ASP A 53 -11.45 8.61 15.35
N GLY A 54 -10.82 9.39 14.47
CA GLY A 54 -11.19 9.42 13.06
C GLY A 54 -10.92 8.09 12.35
N TYR A 55 -9.80 7.44 12.68
CA TYR A 55 -9.49 6.10 12.18
C TYR A 55 -10.57 5.08 12.57
N LEU A 56 -10.98 5.05 13.85
CA LEU A 56 -11.99 4.12 14.36
C LEU A 56 -13.35 4.33 13.66
N ARG A 57 -13.76 5.58 13.41
CA ARG A 57 -14.97 5.88 12.64
C ARG A 57 -14.90 5.35 11.19
N LEU A 58 -13.73 5.34 10.55
CA LEU A 58 -13.56 4.72 9.23
C LEU A 58 -13.61 3.19 9.31
N GLN A 59 -13.16 2.60 10.39
CA GLN A 59 -13.24 1.16 10.63
C GLN A 59 -14.68 0.65 10.72
N ASP A 60 -15.63 1.49 11.19
CA ASP A 60 -17.07 1.16 11.23
C ASP A 60 -17.67 0.89 9.84
N LEU A 61 -16.99 1.31 8.76
CA LEU A 61 -17.38 0.96 7.38
C LEU A 61 -17.17 -0.52 7.04
N ASN A 62 -16.48 -1.28 7.92
CA ASN A 62 -16.20 -2.72 7.76
C ASN A 62 -15.47 -3.06 6.43
N ILE A 63 -14.61 -2.17 5.95
CA ILE A 63 -13.73 -2.40 4.82
C ILE A 63 -12.27 -2.49 5.28
N PRO A 64 -11.41 -3.27 4.60
CA PRO A 64 -10.00 -3.38 4.91
C PRO A 64 -9.29 -2.03 4.91
N ILE A 65 -8.48 -1.73 5.95
CA ILE A 65 -7.71 -0.49 6.05
C ILE A 65 -6.22 -0.79 5.97
N PHE A 66 -5.55 -0.24 4.97
CA PHE A 66 -4.10 -0.17 4.89
C PHE A 66 -3.61 1.10 5.60
N LEU A 67 -2.95 0.95 6.75
CA LEU A 67 -2.38 2.04 7.51
C LEU A 67 -0.97 2.34 7.00
N ASP A 68 -0.85 3.36 6.15
CA ASP A 68 0.34 3.71 5.36
C ASP A 68 1.18 4.80 6.05
N LEU A 69 1.76 4.48 7.22
CA LEU A 69 2.56 5.43 8.02
C LEU A 69 4.06 5.37 7.74
N LYS A 70 4.51 4.34 6.99
CA LYS A 70 5.90 4.18 6.57
C LYS A 70 6.90 4.24 7.74
N LEU A 71 6.65 3.43 8.76
CA LEU A 71 7.46 3.42 9.98
C LEU A 71 8.95 3.23 9.65
N HIS A 72 9.79 4.11 10.20
CA HIS A 72 11.22 4.10 9.97
C HIS A 72 11.92 4.75 11.16
N ASP A 73 12.47 3.93 12.04
CA ASP A 73 13.17 4.34 13.25
C ASP A 73 14.09 3.19 13.72
N ILE A 74 14.75 3.32 14.85
CA ILE A 74 15.49 2.23 15.46
C ILE A 74 14.59 1.02 15.74
N PRO A 75 15.11 -0.22 15.74
CA PRO A 75 14.33 -1.45 15.77
C PRO A 75 13.29 -1.51 16.90
N ASN A 76 13.67 -1.17 18.13
CA ASN A 76 12.78 -1.20 19.29
C ASN A 76 11.62 -0.18 19.16
N THR A 77 11.86 0.99 18.60
CA THR A 77 10.82 2.00 18.38
C THR A 77 9.80 1.51 17.37
N VAL A 78 10.25 0.90 16.25
CA VAL A 78 9.36 0.34 15.22
C VAL A 78 8.52 -0.82 15.78
N ASN A 79 9.14 -1.73 16.56
CA ASN A 79 8.43 -2.83 17.24
C ASN A 79 7.32 -2.28 18.16
N SER A 80 7.65 -1.31 19.01
CA SER A 80 6.70 -0.71 19.94
C SER A 80 5.59 0.06 19.23
N ALA A 81 5.91 0.78 18.16
CA ALA A 81 4.91 1.49 17.34
C ALA A 81 3.92 0.52 16.69
N ILE A 82 4.40 -0.59 16.11
CA ILE A 82 3.53 -1.62 15.54
C ILE A 82 2.63 -2.23 16.61
N LYS A 83 3.16 -2.58 17.78
CA LYS A 83 2.35 -3.09 18.91
C LYS A 83 1.24 -2.11 19.33
N SER A 84 1.49 -0.80 19.25
CA SER A 84 0.50 0.22 19.54
C SER A 84 -0.57 0.37 18.44
N LEU A 85 -0.24 -0.01 17.19
CA LEU A 85 -1.17 0.07 16.05
C LEU A 85 -2.03 -1.20 15.89
N ILE A 86 -1.57 -2.36 16.35
CA ILE A 86 -2.31 -3.64 16.23
C ILE A 86 -3.73 -3.56 16.82
N PRO A 87 -3.97 -2.94 18.01
CA PRO A 87 -5.32 -2.81 18.56
C PRO A 87 -6.30 -2.02 17.69
N LEU A 88 -5.79 -1.18 16.78
CA LEU A 88 -6.60 -0.48 15.77
C LEU A 88 -7.09 -1.42 14.65
N ASN A 89 -6.73 -2.70 14.69
CA ASN A 89 -7.14 -3.73 13.74
C ASN A 89 -6.96 -3.36 12.25
N PRO A 90 -5.80 -2.83 11.83
CA PRO A 90 -5.55 -2.59 10.42
C PRO A 90 -5.45 -3.90 9.64
N PHE A 91 -5.84 -3.88 8.37
CA PHE A 91 -5.58 -4.99 7.46
C PHE A 91 -4.09 -5.11 7.11
N MET A 92 -3.42 -3.95 6.95
CA MET A 92 -2.01 -3.88 6.52
C MET A 92 -1.33 -2.66 7.17
N ILE A 93 -0.04 -2.83 7.49
CA ILE A 93 0.87 -1.78 7.97
C ILE A 93 2.13 -1.80 7.10
N ASN A 94 2.84 -0.69 7.00
CA ASN A 94 4.12 -0.67 6.30
C ASN A 94 5.28 -0.06 7.09
N VAL A 95 6.48 -0.48 6.70
CA VAL A 95 7.77 0.01 7.21
C VAL A 95 8.69 0.35 6.04
N HIS A 96 9.68 1.24 6.22
CA HIS A 96 10.72 1.43 5.22
C HIS A 96 11.76 0.31 5.29
N ILE A 97 12.10 -0.32 4.14
CA ILE A 97 13.09 -1.41 4.09
C ILE A 97 14.50 -0.89 4.36
N SER A 98 14.76 0.38 4.04
CA SER A 98 16.04 1.05 4.30
C SER A 98 16.45 1.12 5.77
N GLY A 99 15.53 0.82 6.71
CA GLY A 99 15.86 0.62 8.13
C GLY A 99 16.71 -0.60 8.43
N GLY A 100 16.90 -1.50 7.46
CA GLY A 100 17.80 -2.66 7.54
C GLY A 100 17.19 -3.89 8.21
N ALA A 101 17.88 -5.02 8.10
CA ALA A 101 17.38 -6.33 8.49
C ALA A 101 16.93 -6.43 9.95
N VAL A 102 17.64 -5.79 10.88
CA VAL A 102 17.30 -5.84 12.31
C VAL A 102 15.96 -5.16 12.56
N MET A 103 15.74 -3.96 12.01
CA MET A 103 14.47 -3.25 12.14
C MET A 103 13.31 -4.03 11.50
N LEU A 104 13.52 -4.64 10.33
CA LEU A 104 12.50 -5.43 9.64
C LEU A 104 12.10 -6.67 10.44
N LYS A 105 13.07 -7.40 11.02
CA LYS A 105 12.80 -8.57 11.86
C LYS A 105 12.05 -8.19 13.14
N GLU A 106 12.39 -7.08 13.77
CA GLU A 106 11.66 -6.54 14.92
C GLU A 106 10.23 -6.15 14.56
N ALA A 107 10.03 -5.58 13.37
CA ALA A 107 8.70 -5.28 12.86
C ALA A 107 7.83 -6.54 12.66
N VAL A 108 8.40 -7.59 12.09
CA VAL A 108 7.75 -8.90 11.91
C VAL A 108 7.47 -9.56 13.26
N SER A 109 8.43 -9.51 14.21
CA SER A 109 8.27 -10.05 15.56
C SER A 109 7.06 -9.42 16.28
N ALA A 110 6.90 -8.09 16.20
CA ALA A 110 5.77 -7.40 16.79
C ALA A 110 4.40 -7.94 16.31
N ILE A 111 4.29 -8.30 15.02
CA ILE A 111 3.09 -8.92 14.46
C ILE A 111 2.90 -10.35 14.98
N HIS A 112 3.98 -11.17 15.00
CA HIS A 112 3.89 -12.56 15.38
C HIS A 112 3.56 -12.75 16.87
N GLU A 113 4.04 -11.86 17.73
CA GLU A 113 3.79 -11.86 19.17
C GLU A 113 2.33 -11.49 19.52
N SER A 114 1.59 -10.86 18.60
CA SER A 114 0.20 -10.54 18.83
C SER A 114 -0.66 -11.80 18.93
N LYS A 115 -1.52 -11.82 19.97
CA LYS A 115 -2.53 -12.87 20.18
C LYS A 115 -3.83 -12.57 19.42
N ASP A 116 -3.99 -11.31 19.01
CA ASP A 116 -5.19 -10.81 18.34
C ASP A 116 -5.00 -10.81 16.82
N ASN A 117 -5.44 -9.74 16.18
CA ASN A 117 -5.27 -9.55 14.75
C ASN A 117 -3.78 -9.49 14.36
N LYS A 118 -3.46 -10.12 13.23
CA LYS A 118 -2.13 -10.09 12.61
C LYS A 118 -2.22 -9.37 11.27
N PRO A 119 -2.04 -8.04 11.25
CA PRO A 119 -2.04 -7.30 10.00
C PRO A 119 -0.91 -7.79 9.08
N LYS A 120 -1.13 -7.65 7.77
CA LYS A 120 -0.05 -7.82 6.80
C LYS A 120 1.00 -6.75 7.01
N ILE A 121 2.28 -7.13 6.93
CA ILE A 121 3.39 -6.18 6.98
C ILE A 121 4.12 -6.11 5.65
N VAL A 122 4.17 -4.91 5.05
CA VAL A 122 4.83 -4.70 3.76
C VAL A 122 5.95 -3.68 3.86
N GLY A 123 7.00 -3.88 3.09
CA GLY A 123 8.16 -2.98 3.06
C GLY A 123 8.06 -1.95 1.94
N VAL A 124 8.31 -0.67 2.27
CA VAL A 124 8.45 0.39 1.25
C VAL A 124 9.85 0.30 0.65
N THR A 125 9.93 0.11 -0.67
CA THR A 125 11.17 0.07 -1.43
C THR A 125 11.67 1.49 -1.71
N ILE A 126 11.59 1.95 -2.96
CA ILE A 126 11.93 3.31 -3.38
C ILE A 126 10.64 4.07 -3.69
N LEU A 127 10.52 5.28 -3.14
CA LEU A 127 9.34 6.12 -3.35
C LEU A 127 9.10 6.36 -4.85
N THR A 128 7.88 6.19 -5.30
CA THR A 128 7.50 6.29 -6.72
C THR A 128 7.57 7.71 -7.28
N SER A 129 7.77 8.70 -6.41
CA SER A 129 8.10 10.10 -6.77
C SER A 129 9.56 10.30 -7.17
N MET A 130 10.46 9.37 -6.85
CA MET A 130 11.88 9.46 -7.20
C MET A 130 12.13 9.00 -8.63
N ASN A 131 13.04 9.68 -9.30
CA ASN A 131 13.64 9.27 -10.56
C ASN A 131 15.13 8.95 -10.36
N GLU A 132 15.83 8.49 -11.40
CA GLU A 132 17.26 8.11 -11.32
C GLU A 132 18.14 9.26 -10.82
N SER A 133 17.87 10.51 -11.23
CA SER A 133 18.66 11.68 -10.77
C SER A 133 18.50 11.89 -9.26
N SER A 134 17.25 12.04 -8.77
CA SER A 134 17.00 12.26 -7.34
C SER A 134 17.40 11.06 -6.47
N PHE A 135 17.46 9.87 -7.05
CA PHE A 135 17.94 8.67 -6.36
C PHE A 135 19.48 8.68 -6.23
N ALA A 136 20.18 9.06 -7.29
CA ALA A 136 21.65 9.18 -7.28
C ALA A 136 22.17 10.23 -6.27
N GLU A 137 21.39 11.27 -5.98
CA GLU A 137 21.72 12.28 -4.95
C GLU A 137 21.88 11.67 -3.54
N GLN A 138 21.34 10.48 -3.29
CA GLN A 138 21.54 9.74 -2.03
C GLN A 138 22.90 9.02 -1.96
N GLY A 139 23.73 9.13 -2.97
CA GLY A 139 25.03 8.46 -3.03
C GLY A 139 24.96 6.97 -3.37
N ILE A 140 23.78 6.47 -3.76
CA ILE A 140 23.59 5.08 -4.15
C ILE A 140 24.00 4.90 -5.61
N LYS A 141 24.92 3.96 -5.87
CA LYS A 141 25.49 3.73 -7.21
C LYS A 141 24.65 2.81 -8.11
N LEU A 142 23.66 2.12 -7.54
CA LEU A 142 22.77 1.25 -8.29
C LEU A 142 21.69 2.08 -8.99
N ASN A 143 21.12 1.57 -10.09
CA ASN A 143 19.89 2.11 -10.63
C ASN A 143 18.69 1.76 -9.72
N ILE A 144 17.60 2.48 -9.86
CA ILE A 144 16.40 2.31 -9.02
C ILE A 144 15.89 0.86 -9.09
N GLN A 145 15.85 0.26 -10.28
CA GLN A 145 15.28 -1.07 -10.45
C GLN A 145 16.07 -2.14 -9.69
N ASP A 146 17.39 -2.12 -9.78
CA ASP A 146 18.24 -3.08 -9.08
C ASP A 146 18.15 -2.89 -7.57
N GLN A 147 18.09 -1.63 -7.11
CA GLN A 147 17.90 -1.34 -5.69
C GLN A 147 16.54 -1.82 -5.18
N VAL A 148 15.46 -1.65 -5.95
CA VAL A 148 14.13 -2.17 -5.59
C VAL A 148 14.16 -3.68 -5.42
N ILE A 149 14.84 -4.42 -6.32
CA ILE A 149 14.96 -5.88 -6.21
C ILE A 149 15.80 -6.29 -5.00
N ASN A 150 16.89 -5.59 -4.71
CA ASN A 150 17.69 -5.85 -3.51
C ASN A 150 16.87 -5.64 -2.23
N LEU A 151 16.13 -4.53 -2.15
CA LEU A 151 15.26 -4.24 -1.00
C LEU A 151 14.11 -5.26 -0.89
N ALA A 152 13.49 -5.65 -2.00
CA ALA A 152 12.44 -6.66 -1.99
C ALA A 152 12.95 -8.02 -1.51
N THR A 153 14.15 -8.42 -1.94
CA THR A 153 14.81 -9.64 -1.47
C THR A 153 15.08 -9.57 0.04
N LEU A 154 15.64 -8.46 0.53
CA LEU A 154 15.85 -8.25 1.96
C LEU A 154 14.54 -8.33 2.76
N ALA A 155 13.46 -7.74 2.25
CA ALA A 155 12.14 -7.80 2.90
C ALA A 155 11.62 -9.24 2.99
N ALA A 156 11.72 -10.01 1.90
CA ALA A 156 11.34 -11.42 1.86
C ALA A 156 12.16 -12.27 2.84
N ASP A 157 13.49 -12.08 2.86
CA ASP A 157 14.41 -12.79 3.78
C ASP A 157 14.14 -12.45 5.25
N CYS A 158 13.59 -11.26 5.53
CA CYS A 158 13.19 -10.85 6.88
C CYS A 158 11.76 -11.29 7.25
N GLY A 159 11.01 -11.92 6.35
CA GLY A 159 9.68 -12.45 6.61
C GLY A 159 8.53 -11.44 6.46
N LEU A 160 8.72 -10.35 5.72
CA LEU A 160 7.62 -9.45 5.36
C LEU A 160 6.66 -10.15 4.38
N ASP A 161 5.38 -9.78 4.39
CA ASP A 161 4.36 -10.33 3.49
C ASP A 161 4.48 -9.81 2.04
N GLY A 162 5.19 -8.69 1.82
CA GLY A 162 5.30 -8.08 0.51
C GLY A 162 5.99 -6.73 0.53
N VAL A 163 5.89 -6.01 -0.58
CA VAL A 163 6.50 -4.68 -0.74
C VAL A 163 5.57 -3.69 -1.43
N VAL A 164 5.81 -2.40 -1.14
CA VAL A 164 5.30 -1.27 -1.95
C VAL A 164 6.36 -0.94 -3.00
N CYS A 165 6.00 -1.04 -4.27
CA CYS A 165 6.89 -0.76 -5.41
C CYS A 165 6.12 -0.06 -6.54
N SER A 166 6.83 0.47 -7.55
CA SER A 166 6.14 1.01 -8.71
C SER A 166 5.59 -0.11 -9.61
N PRO A 167 4.61 0.19 -10.46
CA PRO A 167 4.05 -0.81 -11.37
C PRO A 167 5.08 -1.37 -12.38
N HIS A 168 6.21 -0.68 -12.59
CA HIS A 168 7.28 -1.14 -13.50
C HIS A 168 8.14 -2.25 -12.90
N GLU A 169 8.23 -2.34 -11.57
CA GLU A 169 9.06 -3.33 -10.87
C GLU A 169 8.27 -4.57 -10.40
N ALA A 170 6.94 -4.50 -10.32
CA ALA A 170 6.10 -5.54 -9.71
C ALA A 170 6.38 -6.94 -10.28
N GLY A 171 6.48 -7.09 -11.61
CA GLY A 171 6.78 -8.38 -12.25
C GLY A 171 8.14 -8.95 -11.88
N LYS A 172 9.17 -8.08 -11.78
CA LYS A 172 10.51 -8.51 -11.36
C LYS A 172 10.55 -8.90 -9.88
N VAL A 173 9.82 -8.18 -9.03
CA VAL A 173 9.65 -8.55 -7.61
C VAL A 173 9.00 -9.93 -7.50
N LYS A 174 7.90 -10.19 -8.23
CA LYS A 174 7.26 -11.51 -8.28
C LYS A 174 8.20 -12.62 -8.76
N SER A 175 8.98 -12.34 -9.79
CA SER A 175 9.95 -13.31 -10.32
C SER A 175 11.06 -13.63 -9.33
N LYS A 176 11.48 -12.66 -8.52
CA LYS A 176 12.59 -12.80 -7.57
C LYS A 176 12.15 -13.36 -6.21
N CYS A 177 11.03 -12.87 -5.68
CA CYS A 177 10.58 -13.17 -4.31
C CYS A 177 9.45 -14.22 -4.24
N GLY A 178 8.93 -14.65 -5.40
CA GLY A 178 7.85 -15.63 -5.46
C GLY A 178 6.47 -15.02 -5.71
N LYS A 179 5.55 -15.86 -6.20
CA LYS A 179 4.21 -15.41 -6.62
C LYS A 179 3.32 -14.96 -5.45
N ASP A 180 3.56 -15.50 -4.27
CA ASP A 180 2.77 -15.21 -3.05
C ASP A 180 3.26 -13.96 -2.32
N PHE A 181 4.45 -13.44 -2.66
CA PHE A 181 4.99 -12.22 -2.09
C PHE A 181 4.23 -11.01 -2.64
N LEU A 182 3.49 -10.29 -1.78
CA LEU A 182 2.57 -9.25 -2.20
C LEU A 182 3.28 -8.04 -2.82
N THR A 183 2.68 -7.53 -3.90
CA THR A 183 3.06 -6.26 -4.52
C THR A 183 1.93 -5.24 -4.36
N VAL A 184 2.18 -4.21 -3.56
CA VAL A 184 1.28 -3.07 -3.35
C VAL A 184 1.76 -1.93 -4.23
N VAL A 185 0.93 -1.52 -5.18
CA VAL A 185 1.35 -0.68 -6.31
C VAL A 185 0.57 0.63 -6.34
N PRO A 186 1.17 1.73 -5.86
CA PRO A 186 0.68 3.09 -6.11
C PRO A 186 1.08 3.58 -7.51
N GLY A 187 0.75 4.83 -7.84
CA GLY A 187 1.13 5.41 -9.14
C GLY A 187 0.23 4.96 -10.30
N ILE A 188 -1.01 4.61 -10.00
CA ILE A 188 -2.00 4.22 -11.02
C ILE A 188 -2.66 5.46 -11.62
N ARG A 189 -2.81 5.48 -12.95
CA ARG A 189 -3.47 6.54 -13.73
C ARG A 189 -4.39 5.92 -14.77
N LEU A 190 -5.53 6.56 -15.04
CA LEU A 190 -6.44 6.12 -16.10
C LEU A 190 -5.84 6.35 -17.49
N GLU A 191 -5.12 7.46 -17.65
CA GLU A 191 -4.45 7.85 -18.89
C GLU A 191 -2.97 8.13 -18.65
N LYS A 192 -2.12 7.85 -19.64
CA LYS A 192 -0.66 8.06 -19.56
C LYS A 192 -0.24 9.53 -19.48
N THR A 193 -1.13 10.46 -19.85
CA THR A 193 -0.87 11.89 -19.94
C THR A 193 -1.07 12.67 -18.63
N GLN A 194 -1.65 12.03 -17.59
CA GLN A 194 -1.89 12.69 -16.31
C GLN A 194 -0.58 12.83 -15.53
N SER A 195 0.05 14.00 -15.63
CA SER A 195 1.23 14.36 -14.84
C SER A 195 0.88 14.64 -13.37
N GLY A 196 1.81 14.38 -12.47
CA GLY A 196 1.68 14.65 -11.04
C GLY A 196 3.02 14.40 -10.35
N ASP A 197 3.03 14.31 -9.03
CA ASP A 197 4.19 13.95 -8.22
C ASP A 197 4.68 12.50 -8.43
N GLN A 198 3.83 11.62 -8.96
CA GLN A 198 4.18 10.24 -9.31
C GLN A 198 4.86 10.20 -10.68
N LYS A 199 6.15 9.87 -10.73
CA LYS A 199 6.94 9.83 -11.98
C LYS A 199 6.90 8.48 -12.68
N ARG A 200 6.57 7.40 -11.96
CA ARG A 200 6.59 6.01 -12.44
C ARG A 200 5.17 5.44 -12.37
N THR A 201 4.36 5.69 -13.43
CA THR A 201 2.92 5.39 -13.46
C THR A 201 2.56 4.46 -14.60
N LEU A 202 1.49 3.65 -14.42
CA LEU A 202 0.84 2.83 -15.45
C LEU A 202 -0.69 2.88 -15.27
N THR A 203 -1.40 2.37 -16.29
CA THR A 203 -2.85 2.14 -16.20
C THR A 203 -3.18 0.97 -15.27
N PRO A 204 -4.42 0.86 -14.74
CA PRO A 204 -4.82 -0.27 -13.90
C PRO A 204 -4.58 -1.62 -14.58
N TYR A 205 -4.97 -1.76 -15.85
CA TYR A 205 -4.76 -2.97 -16.64
C TYR A 205 -3.28 -3.34 -16.78
N GLU A 206 -2.42 -2.36 -17.16
CA GLU A 206 -0.98 -2.59 -17.29
C GLU A 206 -0.34 -2.97 -15.95
N ALA A 207 -0.76 -2.35 -14.84
CA ALA A 207 -0.23 -2.66 -13.51
C ALA A 207 -0.57 -4.10 -13.08
N VAL A 208 -1.81 -4.55 -13.28
CA VAL A 208 -2.21 -5.93 -12.99
C VAL A 208 -1.46 -6.91 -13.88
N ARG A 209 -1.35 -6.62 -15.18
CA ARG A 209 -0.58 -7.44 -16.14
C ARG A 209 0.89 -7.57 -15.73
N ASN A 210 1.45 -6.53 -15.11
CA ASN A 210 2.81 -6.53 -14.59
C ASN A 210 2.94 -7.18 -13.21
N GLY A 211 1.87 -7.74 -12.64
CA GLY A 211 1.92 -8.50 -11.39
C GLY A 211 1.58 -7.70 -10.13
N ALA A 212 0.84 -6.59 -10.25
CA ALA A 212 0.31 -5.89 -9.07
C ALA A 212 -0.80 -6.72 -8.41
N ASP A 213 -0.68 -7.00 -7.11
CA ASP A 213 -1.74 -7.65 -6.33
C ASP A 213 -2.73 -6.63 -5.76
N ILE A 214 -2.22 -5.50 -5.28
CA ILE A 214 -3.02 -4.43 -4.69
C ILE A 214 -2.68 -3.12 -5.41
N LEU A 215 -3.66 -2.53 -6.07
CA LEU A 215 -3.55 -1.23 -6.69
C LEU A 215 -3.97 -0.16 -5.69
N VAL A 216 -3.14 0.87 -5.50
CA VAL A 216 -3.46 2.00 -4.63
C VAL A 216 -3.71 3.23 -5.48
N VAL A 217 -4.96 3.70 -5.50
CA VAL A 217 -5.42 4.83 -6.30
C VAL A 217 -5.87 5.98 -5.40
N GLY A 218 -5.24 7.14 -5.53
CA GLY A 218 -5.58 8.36 -4.78
C GLY A 218 -6.32 9.37 -5.66
N ARG A 219 -5.64 10.44 -6.08
CA ARG A 219 -6.20 11.58 -6.81
C ARG A 219 -7.07 11.25 -8.03
N PRO A 220 -6.80 10.22 -8.84
CA PRO A 220 -7.74 9.83 -9.91
C PRO A 220 -9.15 9.55 -9.41
N LEU A 221 -9.31 9.08 -8.17
CA LEU A 221 -10.60 8.89 -7.50
C LEU A 221 -11.01 10.14 -6.70
N THR A 222 -10.14 10.59 -5.78
CA THR A 222 -10.50 11.61 -4.77
C THR A 222 -10.69 13.01 -5.35
N LYS A 223 -10.21 13.28 -6.58
CA LYS A 223 -10.36 14.55 -7.29
C LYS A 223 -11.21 14.41 -8.57
N ALA A 224 -11.87 13.28 -8.77
CA ALA A 224 -12.77 13.09 -9.89
C ALA A 224 -14.06 13.89 -9.71
N ASN A 225 -14.61 14.41 -10.82
CA ASN A 225 -15.95 15.01 -10.80
C ASN A 225 -17.05 13.99 -10.47
N ASP A 226 -16.88 12.75 -10.95
CA ASP A 226 -17.72 11.61 -10.63
C ASP A 226 -16.82 10.44 -10.13
N PRO A 227 -16.56 10.35 -8.79
CA PRO A 227 -15.74 9.30 -8.22
C PRO A 227 -16.31 7.90 -8.40
N LEU A 228 -17.64 7.77 -8.43
CA LEU A 228 -18.32 6.48 -8.60
C LEU A 228 -18.06 5.92 -10.00
N GLU A 229 -18.24 6.75 -11.03
CA GLU A 229 -17.98 6.30 -12.40
C GLU A 229 -16.52 5.96 -12.63
N VAL A 230 -15.59 6.76 -12.06
CA VAL A 230 -14.16 6.46 -12.12
C VAL A 230 -13.84 5.14 -11.40
N ALA A 231 -14.43 4.87 -10.24
CA ALA A 231 -14.23 3.61 -9.52
C ALA A 231 -14.70 2.39 -10.35
N LYS A 232 -15.87 2.50 -11.02
CA LYS A 232 -16.38 1.46 -11.95
C LYS A 232 -15.42 1.21 -13.11
N ILE A 233 -14.92 2.29 -13.73
CA ILE A 233 -13.97 2.18 -14.86
C ILE A 233 -12.69 1.46 -14.40
N ILE A 234 -12.13 1.83 -13.25
CA ILE A 234 -10.92 1.20 -12.72
C ILE A 234 -11.18 -0.27 -12.43
N ARG A 235 -12.29 -0.61 -11.76
CA ARG A 235 -12.65 -1.99 -11.45
C ARG A 235 -12.78 -2.83 -12.73
N LYS A 236 -13.50 -2.32 -13.74
CA LYS A 236 -13.63 -2.99 -15.04
C LYS A 236 -12.27 -3.24 -15.72
N ASN A 237 -11.33 -2.27 -15.63
CA ASN A 237 -9.97 -2.43 -16.18
C ASN A 237 -9.18 -3.52 -15.45
N ILE A 238 -9.36 -3.66 -14.13
CA ILE A 238 -8.73 -4.72 -13.32
C ILE A 238 -9.32 -6.08 -13.69
N ASP A 239 -10.65 -6.19 -13.74
CA ASP A 239 -11.36 -7.45 -13.94
C ASP A 239 -11.18 -7.99 -15.37
N ASN A 240 -11.06 -7.13 -16.37
CA ASN A 240 -10.78 -7.54 -17.76
C ASN A 240 -9.44 -8.27 -17.94
N TYR A 241 -8.54 -8.22 -16.97
CA TYR A 241 -7.31 -9.03 -16.98
C TYR A 241 -7.54 -10.42 -16.36
N ALA A 242 -8.55 -10.59 -15.52
CA ALA A 242 -8.82 -11.85 -14.82
C ALA A 242 -9.61 -12.86 -15.68
N CYS A 243 -10.08 -12.43 -16.87
CA CYS A 243 -10.70 -13.26 -17.89
C CYS A 243 -9.69 -13.66 -18.95
#